data_b13175f6c3aa5fbd989b00e1f5d4bae6
#
_entry.id   b13175f6c3aa5fbd989b00e1f5d4bae6
#
_cell.length_a   1.000
_cell.length_b   1.000
_cell.length_c   1.000
_cell.angle_alpha   90.00
_cell.angle_beta   90.00
_cell.angle_gamma   90.00
#
_symmetry.space_group_name_H-M   'P 1'
#
loop_
_entity.id
_entity.type
_entity.pdbx_description
1 polymer ?
#
loop_
_entity_poly.entity_id
_entity_poly.type
_entity_poly.pdbx_seq_one_letter_code
_entity_poly.pdbx_strand_id
1 'polypeptide(L)'
;MGISAQTPAATQFPTAFSSFRPRHQKVYGTICISGEGRILLVKGRLSGKWSFPKGHMEPFESGNECALRELFEETGIRPSVPYSSFKKFTARDDLGRGGAEGYFFYFLPNEPKLFPHHTAEIETALWMDMSNFSDIPGQECNVDINNFRRWARRSGIIM
;
A
#
# COMPACT_ATOMS: atom_id res chain seq x y z
N MET A 1 -16.41 -33.22 3.94
CA MET A 1 -15.82 -33.09 4.11
C MET A 1 -15.30 -32.78 4.26
N GLY A 2 -15.15 -32.61 3.90
CA GLY A 2 -14.61 -32.22 4.05
C GLY A 2 -14.00 -31.89 4.02
N ILE A 3 -14.09 -31.73 3.82
CA ILE A 3 -13.38 -31.51 3.87
C ILE A 3 -12.97 -30.98 3.82
N SER A 4 -13.18 -30.83 3.59
CA SER A 4 -12.57 -30.40 3.64
C SER A 4 -12.07 -29.84 3.59
N ALA A 5 -12.39 -29.62 3.37
CA ALA A 5 -11.73 -29.23 3.42
C ALA A 5 -11.07 -28.74 3.54
N GLN A 6 -11.06 -28.58 3.42
CA GLN A 6 -10.22 -28.38 3.67
C GLN A 6 -9.55 -27.81 3.46
N THR A 7 -9.76 -27.49 3.19
CA THR A 7 -8.91 -27.15 3.08
C THR A 7 -8.22 -27.08 2.91
N PRO A 8 -8.07 -27.16 2.54
CA PRO A 8 -7.13 -27.25 2.48
C PRO A 8 -6.32 -27.12 2.21
N ALA A 9 -6.47 -27.12 1.91
CA ALA A 9 -5.40 -27.36 1.71
C ALA A 9 -4.61 -26.51 1.55
N ALA A 10 -4.88 -25.89 1.19
CA ALA A 10 -4.00 -25.12 0.91
C ALA A 10 -3.29 -24.71 1.91
N THR A 11 -3.46 -24.81 2.57
CA THR A 11 -2.73 -24.44 3.39
C THR A 11 -1.88 -25.12 3.92
N GLN A 12 -1.94 -26.07 3.70
CA GLN A 12 -1.06 -26.78 4.14
C GLN A 12 0.07 -26.78 3.47
N PHE A 13 0.32 -25.89 2.83
CA PHE A 13 1.49 -25.87 2.31
C PHE A 13 2.40 -26.02 3.24
N PRO A 14 3.27 -26.72 2.95
CA PRO A 14 4.26 -27.04 3.83
C PRO A 14 4.91 -25.84 4.32
N THR A 15 5.27 -25.88 5.51
CA THR A 15 5.98 -24.85 6.12
C THR A 15 7.27 -24.59 5.41
N ALA A 16 7.88 -25.60 4.87
CA ALA A 16 9.09 -25.41 4.11
C ALA A 16 8.88 -24.49 2.95
N PHE A 17 7.70 -24.57 2.35
CA PHE A 17 7.41 -23.70 1.25
C PHE A 17 7.24 -22.28 1.72
N SER A 18 6.57 -22.08 2.81
CA SER A 18 6.36 -20.73 3.32
C SER A 18 7.64 -20.09 3.81
N SER A 19 8.64 -20.86 4.22
CA SER A 19 9.89 -20.27 4.63
C SER A 19 10.77 -19.93 3.45
N PHE A 20 10.37 -20.35 2.24
CA PHE A 20 11.16 -20.11 1.08
C PHE A 20 10.66 -18.92 0.34
N ARG A 21 10.91 -17.74 0.85
CA ARG A 21 10.43 -16.55 0.23
C ARG A 21 11.36 -16.09 -0.84
N PRO A 22 10.84 -15.67 -1.99
CA PRO A 22 11.68 -15.10 -3.02
C PRO A 22 12.35 -13.85 -2.47
N ARG A 23 13.66 -13.73 -2.76
CA ARG A 23 14.38 -12.61 -2.30
C ARG A 23 13.81 -11.33 -2.80
N HIS A 24 13.20 -11.32 -3.97
CA HIS A 24 12.72 -10.12 -4.62
C HIS A 24 11.21 -10.14 -4.79
N GLN A 25 10.49 -10.51 -3.76
CA GLN A 25 9.05 -10.46 -3.82
C GLN A 25 8.63 -9.01 -3.99
N LYS A 26 7.87 -8.74 -5.05
CA LYS A 26 7.49 -7.38 -5.39
C LYS A 26 6.38 -6.87 -4.51
N VAL A 27 6.43 -5.57 -4.24
CA VAL A 27 5.43 -4.87 -3.44
C VAL A 27 4.78 -3.81 -4.31
N TYR A 28 3.46 -3.75 -4.30
CA TYR A 28 2.73 -2.73 -5.05
C TYR A 28 1.69 -2.09 -4.15
N GLY A 29 1.37 -0.85 -4.44
CA GLY A 29 0.39 -0.14 -3.64
C GLY A 29 -0.37 0.89 -4.44
N THR A 30 -1.15 1.68 -3.72
CA THR A 30 -1.98 2.71 -4.33
C THR A 30 -1.72 4.04 -3.64
N ILE A 31 -1.85 5.11 -4.43
CA ILE A 31 -1.91 6.46 -3.88
C ILE A 31 -3.28 6.98 -4.27
N CYS A 32 -4.16 7.09 -3.29
CA CYS A 32 -5.53 7.53 -3.50
C CYS A 32 -5.68 8.97 -3.04
N ILE A 33 -6.18 9.80 -3.93
CA ILE A 33 -6.42 11.22 -3.64
C ILE A 33 -7.89 11.49 -3.89
N SER A 34 -8.55 12.13 -2.94
CA SER A 34 -9.97 12.39 -3.05
C SER A 34 -10.25 13.73 -3.71
N GLY A 35 -11.48 13.91 -4.16
CA GLY A 35 -11.92 15.17 -4.73
C GLY A 35 -11.87 16.31 -3.73
N GLU A 36 -11.73 16.00 -2.45
CA GLU A 36 -11.60 17.03 -1.42
C GLU A 36 -10.16 17.36 -1.11
N GLY A 37 -9.22 16.80 -1.86
CA GLY A 37 -7.81 17.11 -1.68
C GLY A 37 -7.15 16.38 -0.53
N ARG A 38 -7.68 15.21 -0.17
CA ARG A 38 -7.09 14.40 0.89
C ARG A 38 -6.44 13.17 0.31
N ILE A 39 -5.42 12.70 0.99
CA ILE A 39 -4.67 11.53 0.57
C ILE A 39 -4.88 10.40 1.58
N LEU A 40 -5.01 9.19 1.08
CA LEU A 40 -5.30 8.04 1.92
C LEU A 40 -4.02 7.44 2.46
N LEU A 41 -3.92 7.34 3.77
CA LEU A 41 -2.75 6.76 4.43
C LEU A 41 -3.18 5.70 5.43
N VAL A 42 -2.27 4.78 5.69
CA VAL A 42 -2.45 3.80 6.75
C VAL A 42 -1.27 3.90 7.70
N LYS A 43 -1.48 3.47 8.93
CA LYS A 43 -0.41 3.42 9.91
C LYS A 43 -0.20 1.98 10.32
N GLY A 44 1.02 1.51 10.19
CA GLY A 44 1.34 0.13 10.54
C GLY A 44 1.36 -0.05 12.04
N ARG A 45 0.80 -1.17 12.51
CA ARG A 45 0.71 -1.40 13.94
C ARG A 45 2.08 -1.68 14.54
N LEU A 46 2.89 -2.44 13.85
CA LEU A 46 4.21 -2.78 14.36
C LEU A 46 5.23 -1.67 14.13
N SER A 47 5.23 -1.09 12.95
CA SER A 47 6.20 -0.06 12.63
C SER A 47 5.87 1.27 13.26
N GLY A 48 4.60 1.54 13.50
CA GLY A 48 4.15 2.84 13.97
C GLY A 48 4.30 3.93 12.93
N LYS A 49 4.55 3.56 11.66
CA LYS A 49 4.81 4.55 10.63
C LYS A 49 3.66 4.66 9.66
N TRP A 50 3.50 5.86 9.12
CA TRP A 50 2.54 6.11 8.07
C TRP A 50 3.06 5.55 6.75
N SER A 51 2.16 5.02 5.96
CA SER A 51 2.51 4.51 4.62
C SER A 51 1.30 4.63 3.70
N PHE A 52 1.58 4.47 2.40
CA PHE A 52 0.49 4.25 1.45
C PHE A 52 0.03 2.79 1.59
N PRO A 53 -1.23 2.50 1.29
CA PRO A 53 -1.67 1.10 1.27
C PRO A 53 -0.84 0.30 0.28
N LYS A 54 -0.26 -0.80 0.71
CA LYS A 54 0.62 -1.59 -0.14
C LYS A 54 0.86 -2.95 0.48
N GLY A 55 1.36 -3.86 -0.31
CA GLY A 55 1.77 -5.16 0.21
C GLY A 55 2.40 -6.02 -0.86
N HIS A 56 2.70 -7.24 -0.49
CA HIS A 56 3.44 -8.15 -1.35
C HIS A 56 2.55 -8.83 -2.37
N MET A 57 3.08 -8.95 -3.58
CA MET A 57 2.38 -9.58 -4.68
C MET A 57 2.28 -11.07 -4.46
N GLU A 58 1.11 -11.62 -4.73
CA GLU A 58 0.88 -13.05 -4.66
C GLU A 58 1.06 -13.66 -6.04
N PRO A 59 1.25 -14.98 -6.11
CA PRO A 59 1.39 -15.64 -7.41
C PRO A 59 0.19 -15.33 -8.29
N PHE A 60 0.46 -15.12 -9.56
CA PHE A 60 -0.56 -14.90 -10.58
C PHE A 60 -1.32 -13.58 -10.47
N GLU A 61 -0.88 -12.68 -9.58
CA GLU A 61 -1.42 -11.34 -9.55
C GLU A 61 -0.61 -10.42 -10.46
N SER A 62 -1.29 -9.48 -11.10
CA SER A 62 -0.57 -8.36 -11.71
C SER A 62 -0.26 -7.34 -10.61
N GLY A 63 0.57 -6.36 -10.93
CA GLY A 63 0.88 -5.31 -9.97
C GLY A 63 -0.37 -4.57 -9.52
N ASN A 64 -1.26 -4.24 -10.48
CA ASN A 64 -2.47 -3.51 -10.11
C ASN A 64 -3.42 -4.38 -9.29
N GLU A 65 -3.51 -5.68 -9.60
CA GLU A 65 -4.34 -6.57 -8.80
C GLU A 65 -3.83 -6.65 -7.37
N CYS A 66 -2.52 -6.73 -7.21
CA CYS A 66 -1.90 -6.73 -5.89
C CYS A 66 -2.24 -5.43 -5.15
N ALA A 67 -2.03 -4.30 -5.82
CA ALA A 67 -2.29 -3.01 -5.20
C ALA A 67 -3.74 -2.87 -4.75
N LEU A 68 -4.67 -3.33 -5.58
CA LEU A 68 -6.09 -3.23 -5.23
C LEU A 68 -6.49 -4.18 -4.12
N ARG A 69 -5.91 -5.38 -4.10
CA ARG A 69 -6.19 -6.31 -3.02
C ARG A 69 -5.71 -5.76 -1.69
N GLU A 70 -4.49 -5.21 -1.68
CA GLU A 70 -3.93 -4.62 -0.46
C GLU A 70 -4.73 -3.39 -0.03
N LEU A 71 -5.17 -2.59 -0.99
CA LEU A 71 -5.99 -1.43 -0.67
C LEU A 71 -7.27 -1.87 0.05
N PHE A 72 -7.92 -2.91 -0.47
CA PHE A 72 -9.13 -3.40 0.16
C PHE A 72 -8.84 -3.97 1.56
N GLU A 73 -7.78 -4.75 1.68
CA GLU A 73 -7.45 -5.37 2.96
C GLU A 73 -7.11 -4.33 4.02
N GLU A 74 -6.47 -3.26 3.62
CA GLU A 74 -6.00 -2.26 4.58
C GLU A 74 -6.99 -1.13 4.82
N THR A 75 -7.89 -0.87 3.88
CA THR A 75 -8.79 0.27 4.01
C THR A 75 -10.26 -0.04 3.73
N GLY A 76 -10.55 -1.17 3.10
CA GLY A 76 -11.92 -1.51 2.72
C GLY A 76 -12.36 -0.88 1.41
N ILE A 77 -11.49 -0.16 0.73
CA ILE A 77 -11.88 0.54 -0.49
C ILE A 77 -11.70 -0.31 -1.73
N ARG A 78 -12.71 -0.29 -2.60
CA ARG A 78 -12.64 -0.86 -3.94
C ARG A 78 -12.99 0.24 -4.92
N PRO A 79 -11.96 0.83 -5.58
CA PRO A 79 -12.25 1.92 -6.51
C PRO A 79 -13.07 1.44 -7.70
N SER A 80 -14.00 2.27 -8.13
CA SER A 80 -14.77 2.00 -9.35
C SER A 80 -14.23 2.79 -10.53
N VAL A 81 -13.15 3.52 -10.33
CA VAL A 81 -12.51 4.29 -11.40
C VAL A 81 -11.21 3.62 -11.79
N PRO A 82 -10.74 3.81 -13.02
CA PRO A 82 -9.44 3.26 -13.39
C PRO A 82 -8.31 4.09 -12.77
N TYR A 83 -7.12 3.51 -12.70
CA TYR A 83 -5.99 4.27 -12.21
C TYR A 83 -5.52 5.25 -13.30
N SER A 84 -4.96 6.38 -12.84
CA SER A 84 -4.53 7.42 -13.75
C SER A 84 -3.17 7.14 -14.34
N SER A 85 -2.25 6.69 -13.52
CA SER A 85 -0.92 6.39 -14.01
C SER A 85 -0.21 5.52 -12.99
N PHE A 86 0.79 4.80 -13.48
CA PHE A 86 1.63 3.99 -12.63
C PHE A 86 2.92 4.76 -12.39
N LYS A 87 3.28 4.91 -11.15
CA LYS A 87 4.54 5.57 -10.80
C LYS A 87 5.40 4.64 -9.99
N LYS A 88 6.63 4.53 -10.40
CA LYS A 88 7.62 3.78 -9.65
C LYS A 88 8.56 4.80 -9.03
N PHE A 89 8.55 4.87 -7.72
CA PHE A 89 9.49 5.74 -7.05
C PHE A 89 10.70 4.89 -6.74
N THR A 90 11.82 5.26 -7.34
CA THR A 90 13.03 4.54 -7.05
C THR A 90 13.38 4.87 -5.64
N ALA A 91 12.86 4.08 -4.79
CA ALA A 91 12.91 4.38 -3.38
C ALA A 91 14.05 3.69 -2.68
N ARG A 92 15.00 3.16 -3.43
CA ARG A 92 16.08 2.44 -2.78
C ARG A 92 17.11 3.42 -2.28
N ASP A 93 17.51 3.23 -1.04
CA ASP A 93 18.58 4.05 -0.49
C ASP A 93 19.93 3.52 -1.00
N ASP A 94 21.01 4.11 -0.53
CA ASP A 94 22.33 3.74 -1.00
C ASP A 94 22.69 2.29 -0.67
N LEU A 95 21.98 1.69 0.25
CA LEU A 95 22.22 0.30 0.62
C LEU A 95 21.30 -0.65 -0.13
N GLY A 96 20.54 -0.17 -1.09
CA GLY A 96 19.64 -1.00 -1.86
C GLY A 96 18.34 -1.33 -1.17
N ARG A 97 18.08 -0.76 -0.01
CA ARG A 97 16.83 -0.98 0.69
C ARG A 97 15.77 -0.13 0.03
N GLY A 98 14.64 -0.69 -0.24
CA GLY A 98 13.68 0.03 -1.01
C GLY A 98 12.29 -0.13 -0.50
N GLY A 99 11.41 0.63 -1.13
CA GLY A 99 10.00 0.54 -0.91
C GLY A 99 9.35 -0.32 -1.98
N ALA A 100 8.16 0.08 -2.35
CA ALA A 100 7.39 -0.68 -3.31
C ALA A 100 7.97 -0.59 -4.70
N GLU A 101 7.64 -1.59 -5.52
CA GLU A 101 8.01 -1.60 -6.91
C GLU A 101 7.30 -0.47 -7.64
N GLY A 102 6.08 -0.14 -7.26
CA GLY A 102 5.37 0.97 -7.84
C GLY A 102 4.03 1.21 -7.18
N TYR A 103 3.45 2.35 -7.54
CA TYR A 103 2.15 2.76 -7.02
C TYR A 103 1.24 3.20 -8.15
N PHE A 104 -0.02 2.79 -8.05
CA PHE A 104 -1.06 3.18 -9.00
C PHE A 104 -1.86 4.32 -8.39
N PHE A 105 -2.11 5.37 -9.17
CA PHE A 105 -2.83 6.55 -8.69
C PHE A 105 -4.31 6.42 -8.95
N TYR A 106 -5.10 6.61 -7.91
CA TYR A 106 -6.55 6.58 -8.00
C TYR A 106 -7.10 7.91 -7.50
N PHE A 107 -7.80 8.62 -8.38
CA PHE A 107 -8.43 9.87 -8.01
C PHE A 107 -9.90 9.58 -7.78
N LEU A 108 -10.32 9.62 -6.52
CA LEU A 108 -11.66 9.24 -6.15
C LEU A 108 -12.51 10.48 -5.96
N PRO A 109 -13.70 10.55 -6.59
CA PRO A 109 -14.52 11.75 -6.43
C PRO A 109 -15.00 11.94 -4.99
N ASN A 110 -15.17 10.85 -4.26
CA ASN A 110 -15.63 10.90 -2.89
C ASN A 110 -14.67 10.16 -1.99
N GLU A 111 -14.87 10.28 -0.69
CA GLU A 111 -14.06 9.57 0.30
C GLU A 111 -14.89 8.44 0.88
N PRO A 112 -14.75 7.22 0.34
CA PRO A 112 -15.48 6.11 0.91
C PRO A 112 -15.10 5.91 2.38
N LYS A 113 -16.06 5.39 3.14
CA LYS A 113 -15.80 5.11 4.54
C LYS A 113 -14.77 3.99 4.65
N LEU A 114 -13.90 4.11 5.64
CA LEU A 114 -12.77 3.20 5.78
C LEU A 114 -13.11 2.05 6.73
N PHE A 115 -12.81 0.83 6.31
CA PHE A 115 -13.05 -0.38 7.10
C PHE A 115 -11.86 -1.32 6.93
N PRO A 116 -10.77 -1.09 7.68
CA PRO A 116 -9.61 -1.98 7.56
C PRO A 116 -10.00 -3.40 7.95
N HIS A 117 -9.58 -4.37 7.14
CA HIS A 117 -9.86 -5.77 7.39
C HIS A 117 -8.68 -6.47 8.06
N HIS A 118 -7.46 -5.98 7.85
CA HIS A 118 -6.28 -6.59 8.46
C HIS A 118 -5.84 -5.77 9.66
N THR A 119 -6.64 -5.80 10.71
CA THR A 119 -6.38 -4.97 11.87
C THR A 119 -5.17 -5.42 12.67
N ALA A 120 -4.68 -6.64 12.45
CA ALA A 120 -3.46 -7.07 13.09
C ALA A 120 -2.25 -6.33 12.54
N GLU A 121 -2.31 -5.91 11.28
CA GLU A 121 -1.21 -5.21 10.64
C GLU A 121 -1.40 -3.71 10.63
N ILE A 122 -2.64 -3.26 10.53
CA ILE A 122 -2.95 -1.85 10.36
C ILE A 122 -3.63 -1.31 11.60
N GLU A 123 -3.01 -0.29 12.17
CA GLU A 123 -3.57 0.35 13.35
C GLU A 123 -4.65 1.35 12.95
N THR A 124 -4.44 2.10 11.89
CA THR A 124 -5.32 3.20 11.50
C THR A 124 -5.26 3.41 10.01
N ALA A 125 -6.39 3.76 9.42
CA ALA A 125 -6.47 4.24 8.05
C ALA A 125 -7.24 5.54 8.08
N LEU A 126 -6.78 6.54 7.33
CA LEU A 126 -7.50 7.81 7.30
C LEU A 126 -7.22 8.59 6.03
N TRP A 127 -8.15 9.50 5.73
CA TRP A 127 -7.99 10.50 4.69
C TRP A 127 -7.33 11.71 5.35
N MET A 128 -6.14 12.06 4.88
CA MET A 128 -5.36 13.14 5.50
C MET A 128 -5.29 14.34 4.58
N ASP A 129 -5.53 15.52 5.14
CA ASP A 129 -5.38 16.76 4.37
C ASP A 129 -3.94 16.87 3.86
N MET A 130 -3.79 17.42 2.67
CA MET A 130 -2.46 17.56 2.08
C MET A 130 -1.50 18.37 2.93
N SER A 131 -2.01 19.39 3.62
CA SER A 131 -1.14 20.20 4.47
C SER A 131 -0.60 19.36 5.62
N ASN A 132 -1.44 18.53 6.24
CA ASN A 132 -0.98 17.66 7.31
C ASN A 132 -0.02 16.60 6.78
N PHE A 133 -0.32 16.07 5.59
CA PHE A 133 0.54 15.09 4.96
C PHE A 133 1.94 15.67 4.72
N SER A 134 2.00 16.91 4.28
CA SER A 134 3.28 17.56 4.01
C SER A 134 4.10 17.76 5.27
N ASP A 135 3.43 17.86 6.42
CA ASP A 135 4.09 18.21 7.68
C ASP A 135 4.44 17.00 8.55
N ILE A 136 4.09 15.79 8.15
CA ILE A 136 4.44 14.63 8.96
C ILE A 136 5.96 14.51 9.04
N PRO A 137 6.52 14.41 10.25
CA PRO A 137 7.97 14.24 10.36
C PRO A 137 8.45 13.01 9.60
N GLY A 138 9.58 13.13 8.93
CA GLY A 138 10.08 12.05 8.09
C GLY A 138 10.26 10.74 8.82
N GLN A 139 10.66 10.78 10.09
CA GLN A 139 10.87 9.56 10.85
C GLN A 139 9.55 8.86 11.20
N GLU A 140 8.41 9.52 11.02
CA GLU A 140 7.11 8.91 11.25
C GLU A 140 6.50 8.36 9.97
N CYS A 141 7.23 8.45 8.86
CA CYS A 141 6.79 7.97 7.57
C CYS A 141 7.70 6.87 7.08
N ASN A 142 7.14 5.95 6.29
CA ASN A 142 8.00 4.96 5.67
C ASN A 142 8.79 5.62 4.52
N VAL A 143 9.70 4.85 3.94
CA VAL A 143 10.59 5.39 2.91
C VAL A 143 9.83 5.86 1.68
N ASP A 144 8.74 5.17 1.33
CA ASP A 144 7.99 5.51 0.13
C ASP A 144 7.31 6.87 0.24
N ILE A 145 6.76 7.20 1.40
CA ILE A 145 6.16 8.52 1.59
C ILE A 145 7.22 9.59 1.47
N ASN A 146 8.38 9.35 2.10
CA ASN A 146 9.45 10.35 2.04
C ASN A 146 9.93 10.55 0.61
N ASN A 147 10.04 9.48 -0.15
CA ASN A 147 10.46 9.57 -1.54
C ASN A 147 9.39 10.20 -2.42
N PHE A 148 8.12 9.90 -2.15
CA PHE A 148 7.03 10.51 -2.89
C PHE A 148 7.03 12.03 -2.67
N ARG A 149 7.20 12.47 -1.44
CA ARG A 149 7.22 13.91 -1.14
C ARG A 149 8.37 14.59 -1.85
N ARG A 150 9.53 13.94 -1.89
CA ARG A 150 10.69 14.48 -2.60
C ARG A 150 10.43 14.59 -4.10
N TRP A 151 9.85 13.53 -4.65
CA TRP A 151 9.50 13.50 -6.07
C TRP A 151 8.47 14.59 -6.40
N ALA A 152 7.46 14.73 -5.57
CA ALA A 152 6.39 15.70 -5.82
C ALA A 152 6.94 17.12 -5.84
N ARG A 153 7.85 17.43 -4.90
CA ARG A 153 8.45 18.76 -4.88
C ARG A 153 9.30 19.01 -6.11
N ARG A 154 10.09 18.03 -6.52
CA ARG A 154 10.94 18.20 -7.71
C ARG A 154 10.12 18.29 -8.97
N SER A 155 8.97 17.68 -9.00
CA SER A 155 8.09 17.71 -10.17
C SER A 155 7.21 18.96 -10.20
N GLY A 156 7.35 19.84 -9.22
CA GLY A 156 6.54 21.04 -9.17
C GLY A 156 5.14 20.85 -8.62
N ILE A 157 4.87 19.70 -8.03
CA ILE A 157 3.59 19.45 -7.39
C ILE A 157 3.67 20.08 -6.00
N ILE A 158 2.75 20.99 -5.74
CA ILE A 158 2.74 21.68 -4.46
C ILE A 158 2.02 20.85 -3.44
N MET A 159 2.63 20.67 -2.32
CA MET A 159 2.03 19.94 -1.21
C MET A 159 1.99 20.80 0.03
#